data_7015fbef3494b955d0fb006fe248892d
#
_entry.id   7015fbef3494b955d0fb006fe248892d
#
_cell.length_a   1.000
_cell.length_b   1.000
_cell.length_c   1.000
_cell.angle_alpha   90.00
_cell.angle_beta   90.00
_cell.angle_gamma   90.00
#
_symmetry.space_group_name_H-M   'P 1'
#
loop_
_entity.id
_entity.type
_entity.pdbx_description
1 polymer ?
#
loop_
_entity_poly.entity_id
_entity_poly.type
_entity_poly.pdbx_seq_one_letter_code
_entity_poly.pdbx_strand_id
1 'polypeptide(L)'
;MNKVILMGRLTRDPQVRYTQGQDSMAIARFTLAVDRRGRKQEGQQDADFPSCVAFGKSAEFVEKYVHQGTKIVLTGRIQTGSYTNKDNIKVYTTEVIAEDIEFAESKVGSQKDPEEQEDIKN
;
A
#
# COMPACT_ATOMS: atom_id res chain seq x y z
N MET A 1 4.84 21.62 -0.79
CA MET A 1 5.10 20.30 -1.36
C MET A 1 4.52 19.22 -0.46
N ASN A 2 3.87 18.24 -1.04
CA ASN A 2 3.24 17.17 -0.28
C ASN A 2 3.70 15.86 -0.92
N LYS A 3 4.72 15.23 -0.34
CA LYS A 3 5.31 14.05 -0.94
C LYS A 3 5.64 13.04 0.13
N VAL A 4 5.27 11.80 -0.10
CA VAL A 4 5.50 10.73 0.85
C VAL A 4 6.15 9.58 0.11
N ILE A 5 7.15 8.97 0.71
CA ILE A 5 7.78 7.79 0.16
C ILE A 5 7.80 6.75 1.28
N LEU A 6 7.17 5.62 1.05
CA LEU A 6 7.06 4.59 2.06
C LEU A 6 7.52 3.25 1.49
N MET A 7 8.18 2.46 2.31
CA MET A 7 8.52 1.10 1.93
C MET A 7 7.98 0.20 3.02
N GLY A 8 7.20 -0.79 2.63
CA GLY A 8 6.62 -1.67 3.63
C GLY A 8 5.90 -2.84 2.98
N ARG A 9 5.31 -3.69 3.81
CA ARG A 9 4.61 -4.87 3.33
C ARG A 9 3.12 -4.69 3.57
N LEU A 10 2.31 -5.22 2.68
CA LEU A 10 0.87 -5.17 2.91
C LEU A 10 0.50 -6.05 4.08
N THR A 11 -0.35 -5.55 4.94
CA THR A 11 -0.77 -6.29 6.13
C THR A 11 -1.82 -7.32 5.79
N ARG A 12 -2.53 -7.14 4.66
CA ARG A 12 -3.52 -8.10 4.20
C ARG A 12 -3.72 -7.84 2.72
N ASP A 13 -4.47 -8.64 2.04
CA ASP A 13 -4.74 -8.43 0.63
C ASP A 13 -5.48 -7.10 0.44
N PRO A 14 -5.24 -6.40 -0.64
CA PRO A 14 -5.90 -5.13 -0.87
C PRO A 14 -7.39 -5.33 -1.13
N GLN A 15 -8.17 -4.33 -0.77
CA GLN A 15 -9.59 -4.35 -1.06
C GLN A 15 -9.77 -3.51 -2.30
N VAL A 16 -10.30 -4.08 -3.35
CA VAL A 16 -10.43 -3.40 -4.62
C VAL A 16 -11.88 -3.28 -5.00
N ARG A 17 -12.29 -2.10 -5.44
CA ARG A 17 -13.63 -1.94 -5.95
C ARG A 17 -13.55 -1.07 -7.17
N TYR A 18 -14.60 -1.09 -7.97
CA TYR A 18 -14.64 -0.30 -9.18
C TYR A 18 -15.80 0.68 -9.12
N THR A 19 -15.57 1.89 -9.61
CA THR A 19 -16.65 2.85 -9.65
C THR A 19 -17.62 2.41 -10.71
N GLN A 20 -18.85 2.88 -10.62
CA GLN A 20 -19.85 2.49 -11.56
C GLN A 20 -19.91 3.47 -12.71
N GLY A 21 -20.43 3.07 -13.83
CA GLY A 21 -20.59 3.95 -14.97
C GLY A 21 -19.70 3.55 -16.12
N GLN A 22 -19.75 4.31 -17.17
CA GLN A 22 -19.01 4.00 -18.33
C GLN A 22 -17.54 4.07 -18.15
N ASP A 23 -17.07 4.96 -17.37
CA ASP A 23 -15.65 5.12 -17.15
C ASP A 23 -15.28 4.55 -15.80
N SER A 24 -15.56 3.28 -15.60
CA SER A 24 -15.28 2.68 -14.33
C SER A 24 -13.80 2.76 -14.01
N MET A 25 -13.47 3.05 -12.77
CA MET A 25 -12.11 3.20 -12.32
C MET A 25 -11.88 2.30 -11.14
N ALA A 26 -10.75 1.63 -11.11
CA ALA A 26 -10.41 0.76 -9.98
C ALA A 26 -9.93 1.62 -8.82
N ILE A 27 -10.30 1.25 -7.61
CA ILE A 27 -9.83 1.88 -6.39
C ILE A 27 -9.37 0.77 -5.47
N ALA A 28 -8.12 0.81 -5.07
CA ALA A 28 -7.55 -0.22 -4.19
C ALA A 28 -7.17 0.42 -2.86
N ARG A 29 -7.61 -0.18 -1.76
CA ARG A 29 -7.26 0.30 -0.44
C ARG A 29 -6.47 -0.78 0.26
N PHE A 30 -5.39 -0.38 0.89
CA PHE A 30 -4.53 -1.32 1.60
C PHE A 30 -3.78 -0.61 2.72
N THR A 31 -3.23 -1.38 3.63
CA THR A 31 -2.46 -0.85 4.75
C THR A 31 -1.07 -1.44 4.67
N LEU A 32 -0.07 -0.60 4.82
CA LEU A 32 1.31 -1.06 4.82
C LEU A 32 1.81 -1.18 6.26
N ALA A 33 2.74 -2.09 6.47
CA ALA A 33 3.48 -2.14 7.71
C ALA A 33 4.85 -1.58 7.38
N VAL A 34 5.15 -0.41 7.92
CA VAL A 34 6.38 0.31 7.63
C VAL A 34 7.23 0.30 8.89
N ASP A 35 8.41 -0.31 8.82
CA ASP A 35 9.23 -0.43 9.99
C ASP A 35 9.69 0.92 10.50
N ARG A 36 9.71 1.09 11.80
CA ARG A 36 10.22 2.30 12.39
C ARG A 36 11.72 2.18 12.49
N ARG A 37 12.40 3.28 12.30
CA ARG A 37 13.84 3.29 12.40
C ARG A 37 14.23 3.46 13.85
N GLY A 38 15.44 3.05 14.19
CA GLY A 38 15.96 3.28 15.50
C GLY A 38 15.85 2.07 16.39
N ARG A 39 16.21 2.27 17.65
CA ARG A 39 16.22 1.20 18.59
C ARG A 39 14.84 0.88 19.08
N LYS A 40 14.49 -0.37 19.12
CA LYS A 40 13.22 -0.75 19.66
C LYS A 40 13.25 -0.68 21.17
N GLN A 41 12.17 -0.28 21.76
CA GLN A 41 12.05 -0.27 23.19
C GLN A 41 10.93 -1.17 23.57
N GLU A 42 11.08 -1.81 24.71
CA GLU A 42 10.07 -2.73 25.18
C GLU A 42 8.74 -2.04 25.30
N GLY A 43 7.71 -2.64 24.81
CA GLY A 43 6.38 -2.06 24.90
C GLY A 43 6.06 -1.07 23.79
N GLN A 44 7.00 -0.77 22.92
CA GLN A 44 6.72 0.16 21.87
C GLN A 44 6.44 -0.55 20.57
N GLN A 45 5.63 0.08 19.75
CA GLN A 45 5.29 -0.42 18.46
C GLN A 45 6.50 -0.27 17.57
N ASP A 46 6.85 -1.26 16.78
CA ASP A 46 8.02 -1.18 15.94
C ASP A 46 7.66 -0.95 14.47
N ALA A 47 6.42 -0.72 14.17
CA ALA A 47 6.00 -0.40 12.81
C ALA A 47 4.87 0.60 12.82
N ASP A 48 4.74 1.34 11.73
CA ASP A 48 3.61 2.22 11.53
C ASP A 48 2.73 1.57 10.48
N PHE A 49 1.43 1.87 10.53
CA PHE A 49 0.48 1.22 9.65
C PHE A 49 -0.35 2.25 8.88
N PRO A 50 0.25 2.96 7.93
CA PRO A 50 -0.50 3.95 7.17
C PRO A 50 -1.51 3.31 6.23
N SER A 51 -2.67 3.95 6.11
CA SER A 51 -3.70 3.52 5.19
C SER A 51 -3.41 4.15 3.85
N CYS A 52 -3.46 3.37 2.79
CA CYS A 52 -3.09 3.81 1.46
C CYS A 52 -4.22 3.55 0.47
N VAL A 53 -4.31 4.39 -0.55
CA VAL A 53 -5.32 4.26 -1.58
C VAL A 53 -4.67 4.44 -2.92
N ALA A 54 -4.97 3.57 -3.87
CA ALA A 54 -4.48 3.70 -5.23
C ALA A 54 -5.68 3.78 -6.16
N PHE A 55 -5.55 4.51 -7.26
CA PHE A 55 -6.62 4.68 -8.22
C PHE A 55 -6.15 4.29 -9.61
N GLY A 56 -7.09 3.88 -10.45
CA GLY A 56 -6.83 3.66 -11.86
C GLY A 56 -5.78 2.57 -12.12
N LYS A 57 -4.80 2.88 -12.91
CA LYS A 57 -3.79 1.89 -13.26
C LYS A 57 -3.00 1.40 -12.08
N SER A 58 -2.72 2.27 -11.13
CA SER A 58 -2.01 1.86 -9.93
C SER A 58 -2.85 0.85 -9.13
N ALA A 59 -4.16 1.06 -9.10
CA ALA A 59 -5.04 0.15 -8.39
C ALA A 59 -5.10 -1.19 -9.11
N GLU A 60 -5.08 -1.19 -10.43
CA GLU A 60 -5.08 -2.42 -11.18
C GLU A 60 -3.79 -3.19 -10.96
N PHE A 61 -2.67 -2.49 -10.88
CA PHE A 61 -1.40 -3.10 -10.60
C PHE A 61 -1.45 -3.78 -9.24
N VAL A 62 -1.99 -3.08 -8.24
CA VAL A 62 -2.09 -3.62 -6.90
C VAL A 62 -2.98 -4.86 -6.90
N GLU A 63 -4.09 -4.79 -7.58
CA GLU A 63 -5.01 -5.90 -7.62
C GLU A 63 -4.35 -7.14 -8.21
N LYS A 64 -3.60 -6.99 -9.27
CA LYS A 64 -3.01 -8.11 -9.91
C LYS A 64 -1.77 -8.67 -9.26
N TYR A 65 -0.95 -7.82 -8.72
CA TYR A 65 0.39 -8.24 -8.32
C TYR A 65 0.76 -8.06 -6.87
N VAL A 66 -0.04 -7.38 -6.10
CA VAL A 66 0.32 -7.04 -4.73
C VAL A 66 -0.62 -7.72 -3.76
N HIS A 67 -0.08 -8.53 -2.88
CA HIS A 67 -0.88 -9.32 -1.95
C HIS A 67 -0.37 -9.16 -0.53
N GLN A 68 -1.01 -9.79 0.41
CA GLN A 68 -0.57 -9.76 1.79
C GLN A 68 0.89 -10.17 1.87
N GLY A 69 1.69 -9.41 2.53
CA GLY A 69 3.11 -9.70 2.70
C GLY A 69 4.02 -9.19 1.60
N THR A 70 3.47 -8.73 0.49
CA THR A 70 4.30 -8.20 -0.60
C THR A 70 4.94 -6.90 -0.16
N LYS A 71 6.23 -6.74 -0.41
CA LYS A 71 6.93 -5.53 -0.03
C LYS A 71 7.01 -4.60 -1.22
N ILE A 72 6.60 -3.37 -1.02
CA ILE A 72 6.58 -2.38 -2.09
C ILE A 72 7.18 -1.06 -1.64
N VAL A 73 7.57 -0.25 -2.61
CA VAL A 73 7.94 1.13 -2.38
C VAL A 73 6.84 1.95 -3.02
N LEU A 74 6.26 2.84 -2.25
CA LEU A 74 5.16 3.67 -2.69
C LEU A 74 5.56 5.12 -2.63
N THR A 75 5.29 5.86 -3.68
CA THR A 75 5.51 7.30 -3.70
C THR A 75 4.15 7.93 -3.88
N GLY A 76 3.84 8.92 -3.11
CA GLY A 76 2.53 9.56 -3.19
C GLY A 76 2.45 10.81 -2.35
N ARG A 77 1.24 11.09 -1.87
CA ARG A 77 1.01 12.29 -1.08
C ARG A 77 0.01 11.99 0.02
N ILE A 78 -0.01 12.82 1.03
CA ILE A 78 -0.94 12.68 2.13
C ILE A 78 -2.21 13.43 1.77
N GLN A 79 -3.35 12.84 2.02
CA GLN A 79 -4.62 13.49 1.83
C GLN A 79 -5.44 13.36 3.10
N THR A 80 -5.96 14.47 3.59
CA THR A 80 -6.78 14.42 4.78
C THR A 80 -8.22 14.72 4.40
N GLY A 81 -9.13 14.30 5.24
CA GLY A 81 -10.54 14.52 5.00
C GLY A 81 -11.32 14.34 6.28
N SER A 82 -12.62 14.35 6.17
CA SER A 82 -13.46 14.10 7.33
C SER A 82 -14.84 13.64 6.87
N TYR A 83 -15.55 13.00 7.76
CA TYR A 83 -16.94 12.62 7.52
C TYR A 83 -17.65 12.60 8.87
N THR A 84 -18.96 12.61 8.83
CA THR A 84 -19.75 12.55 10.05
C THR A 84 -20.32 11.15 10.18
N ASN A 85 -20.08 10.51 11.31
CA ASN A 85 -20.51 9.14 11.50
C ASN A 85 -21.97 9.06 11.96
N LYS A 86 -22.46 7.87 12.28
CA LYS A 86 -23.82 7.69 12.67
C LYS A 86 -24.16 8.41 13.94
N ASP A 87 -23.20 8.61 14.83
CA ASP A 87 -23.45 9.28 16.07
C ASP A 87 -23.30 10.79 15.94
N ASN A 88 -23.26 11.27 14.71
CA ASN A 88 -23.16 12.70 14.44
C ASN A 88 -21.84 13.27 14.92
N ILE A 89 -20.80 12.48 14.98
CA ILE A 89 -19.48 12.93 15.38
C ILE A 89 -18.61 13.04 14.16
N LYS A 90 -17.87 14.13 14.06
CA LYS A 90 -16.99 14.35 12.94
C LYS A 90 -15.74 13.51 13.10
N VAL A 91 -15.42 12.72 12.11
CA VAL A 91 -14.27 11.85 12.13
C VAL A 91 -13.29 12.34 11.08
N TYR A 92 -12.02 12.54 11.47
CA TYR A 92 -11.00 13.01 10.56
C TYR A 92 -10.21 11.83 10.01
N THR A 93 -9.83 11.92 8.76
CA THR A 93 -9.11 10.82 8.12
C THR A 93 -7.80 11.33 7.56
N THR A 94 -6.82 10.44 7.46
CA THR A 94 -5.54 10.72 6.85
C THR A 94 -5.16 9.50 6.05
N GLU A 95 -4.94 9.69 4.77
CA GLU A 95 -4.58 8.57 3.90
C GLU A 95 -3.42 8.97 3.01
N VAL A 96 -2.70 7.99 2.52
CA VAL A 96 -1.64 8.21 1.56
C VAL A 96 -2.19 7.82 0.20
N ILE A 97 -2.20 8.75 -0.74
CA ILE A 97 -2.66 8.48 -2.09
C ILE A 97 -1.46 8.05 -2.90
N ALA A 98 -1.48 6.82 -3.38
CA ALA A 98 -0.35 6.26 -4.10
C ALA A 98 -0.30 6.82 -5.52
N GLU A 99 0.84 7.33 -5.91
CA GLU A 99 1.04 7.84 -7.25
C GLU A 99 1.92 6.90 -8.05
N ASP A 100 2.81 6.19 -7.39
CA ASP A 100 3.68 5.24 -8.06
C ASP A 100 3.98 4.10 -7.09
N ILE A 101 3.98 2.88 -7.57
CA ILE A 101 4.22 1.71 -6.73
C ILE A 101 5.17 0.78 -7.46
N GLU A 102 6.20 0.33 -6.74
CA GLU A 102 7.15 -0.61 -7.30
C GLU A 102 7.42 -1.71 -6.30
N PHE A 103 7.84 -2.86 -6.75
CA PHE A 103 8.21 -3.93 -5.84
C PHE A 103 9.52 -3.56 -5.17
N ALA A 104 9.60 -3.83 -3.90
CA ALA A 104 10.80 -3.53 -3.13
C ALA A 104 11.69 -4.74 -2.94
N GLU A 105 11.27 -5.91 -3.41
CA GLU A 105 12.10 -7.06 -3.33
C GLU A 105 11.85 -7.93 -4.54
N SER A 106 12.77 -8.77 -4.87
CA SER A 106 12.67 -9.60 -6.03
C SER A 106 11.53 -10.57 -5.88
N LYS A 107 10.74 -10.73 -6.94
CA LYS A 107 9.69 -11.63 -6.88
C LYS A 107 10.22 -13.00 -6.72
N VAL A 108 11.34 -13.30 -7.33
CA VAL A 108 11.92 -14.54 -7.21
C VAL A 108 12.38 -14.76 -5.82
N GLY A 109 12.95 -13.78 -5.24
CA GLY A 109 13.37 -13.91 -3.89
C GLY A 109 12.24 -14.12 -2.99
N SER A 110 11.16 -13.48 -3.26
CA SER A 110 10.06 -13.59 -2.36
C SER A 110 9.40 -14.89 -2.56
N GLN A 111 9.44 -15.48 -3.69
CA GLN A 111 8.83 -16.61 -3.83
C GLN A 111 9.51 -17.61 -4.40
N LYS A 112 10.48 -17.37 -4.82
CA LYS A 112 11.14 -18.36 -5.15
C LYS A 112 10.78 -19.18 -6.27
N ASP A 113 10.75 -18.73 -7.30
CA ASP A 113 10.49 -19.41 -8.41
C ASP A 113 11.82 -19.76 -8.98
N PRO A 114 12.24 -20.92 -8.98
CA PRO A 114 13.53 -21.26 -9.40
C PRO A 114 13.85 -20.92 -10.79
N GLU A 115 12.95 -21.00 -11.69
CA GLU A 115 13.24 -20.69 -12.95
C GLU A 115 13.48 -19.32 -13.16
N GLU A 116 12.87 -18.48 -12.48
CA GLU A 116 13.07 -17.14 -12.61
C GLU A 116 14.36 -16.81 -12.13
N GLN A 117 14.84 -17.49 -11.20
CA GLN A 117 16.00 -17.15 -10.69
C GLN A 117 17.04 -17.41 -11.62
N GLU A 118 16.99 -18.41 -12.39
CA GLU A 118 17.98 -18.57 -13.22
C GLU A 118 17.97 -17.75 -14.34
N ASP A 119 16.97 -17.18 -14.62
CA ASP A 119 16.90 -16.29 -15.57
C ASP A 119 17.67 -15.22 -15.35
N ILE A 120 17.81 -14.92 -14.32
CA ILE A 120 18.47 -13.85 -14.01
C ILE A 120 19.74 -14.14 -13.82
N LYS A 121 19.98 -15.08 -13.81
CA LYS A 121 20.98 -15.47 -13.61
C LYS A 121 21.60 -15.56 -14.23
N ASN A 122 20.95 -15.49 -14.47
CA ASN A 122 20.99 -15.61 -14.84
C ASN A 122 20.92 -15.25 -14.94
#